data_6594c3208de76e120e0cc6dbd22de19a
#
_entry.id   6594c3208de76e120e0cc6dbd22de19a
#
_cell.length_a   1.000
_cell.length_b   1.000
_cell.length_c   1.000
_cell.angle_alpha   90.00
_cell.angle_beta   90.00
_cell.angle_gamma   90.00
#
_symmetry.space_group_name_H-M   'P 1'
#
loop_
_entity.id
_entity.type
_entity.pdbx_description
1 polymer ?
#
loop_
_entity_poly.entity_id
_entity_poly.type
_entity_poly.pdbx_seq_one_letter_code
_entity_poly.pdbx_strand_id
1 'polypeptide(L)'
;MIDVRPLAPSIGAEITGLDLADELDDATFADLDKAFMDHKVLFFRDQAITSAQHVAACRRFGDLEVHPFVPSKEGYPEVMVLRHNEKFRGTENFWHSDVTWRQEPSLGSMLRAVEVPDVGGDTLFADMEAAFEGLGPAMRDMVDGLVAVHDFVQVFGHGKSPEELAELREKYPPAEHPVIRTHPVTGRKSIYVNVAFTSRIKGLRPDESHQILQHLYRQAAVPEYQCRFKWEPNSIALWDNRCVQHYAVSDYWPHQRIMERVTIVGDRPR
;
A
#
# COMPACT_ATOMS: atom_id res chain seq x y z
N MET A 1 12.30 -21.05 12.93
CA MET A 1 13.00 -20.52 11.71
C MET A 1 11.96 -20.47 10.58
N ILE A 2 11.72 -19.33 10.01
CA ILE A 2 10.83 -19.15 8.87
C ILE A 2 11.54 -19.61 7.58
N ASP A 3 10.76 -20.07 6.60
CA ASP A 3 11.25 -20.30 5.23
C ASP A 3 10.75 -19.17 4.34
N VAL A 4 11.65 -18.59 3.54
CA VAL A 4 11.39 -17.41 2.69
C VAL A 4 11.57 -17.80 1.23
N ARG A 5 10.48 -17.80 0.47
CA ARG A 5 10.46 -18.17 -0.94
C ARG A 5 10.14 -16.94 -1.82
N PRO A 6 11.14 -16.33 -2.50
CA PRO A 6 10.90 -15.21 -3.40
C PRO A 6 9.93 -15.57 -4.55
N LEU A 7 9.01 -14.66 -4.87
CA LEU A 7 8.08 -14.78 -5.99
C LEU A 7 8.59 -14.08 -7.25
N ALA A 8 9.33 -12.98 -7.08
CA ALA A 8 9.95 -12.25 -8.17
C ALA A 8 11.35 -11.76 -7.74
N PRO A 9 12.22 -11.35 -8.67
CA PRO A 9 13.60 -10.98 -8.35
C PRO A 9 13.75 -9.81 -7.38
N SER A 10 12.83 -8.84 -7.41
CA SER A 10 12.96 -7.60 -6.62
C SER A 10 11.86 -7.42 -5.57
N ILE A 11 10.74 -8.14 -5.68
CA ILE A 11 9.56 -7.92 -4.84
C ILE A 11 8.77 -9.21 -4.59
N GLY A 12 8.29 -9.35 -3.37
CA GLY A 12 7.36 -10.40 -2.95
C GLY A 12 8.05 -11.70 -2.56
N ALA A 13 7.73 -12.19 -1.39
CA ALA A 13 8.12 -13.53 -0.93
C ALA A 13 6.97 -14.22 -0.20
N GLU A 14 6.82 -15.51 -0.40
CA GLU A 14 5.92 -16.36 0.39
C GLU A 14 6.66 -16.86 1.62
N ILE A 15 6.01 -16.72 2.78
CA ILE A 15 6.58 -17.09 4.09
C ILE A 15 5.87 -18.33 4.58
N THR A 16 6.64 -19.33 4.97
CA THR A 16 6.15 -20.55 5.61
C THR A 16 6.92 -20.84 6.91
N GLY A 17 6.44 -21.83 7.69
CA GLY A 17 7.07 -22.19 8.96
C GLY A 17 6.66 -21.32 10.15
N LEU A 18 5.61 -20.48 10.01
CA LEU A 18 4.99 -19.78 11.12
C LEU A 18 3.46 -19.76 10.97
N ASP A 19 2.76 -19.60 12.09
CA ASP A 19 1.34 -19.26 12.16
C ASP A 19 1.19 -17.90 12.85
N LEU A 20 0.53 -16.95 12.19
CA LEU A 20 0.26 -15.62 12.75
C LEU A 20 -0.82 -15.66 13.86
N ALA A 21 -1.44 -16.82 14.10
CA ALA A 21 -2.27 -17.06 15.27
C ALA A 21 -1.48 -17.16 16.56
N ASP A 22 -0.21 -17.55 16.47
CA ASP A 22 0.69 -17.70 17.60
C ASP A 22 1.39 -16.38 17.96
N GLU A 23 1.86 -16.27 19.18
CA GLU A 23 2.73 -15.17 19.60
C GLU A 23 4.13 -15.38 18.99
N LEU A 24 4.55 -14.43 18.16
CA LEU A 24 5.88 -14.46 17.54
C LEU A 24 6.94 -14.07 18.56
N ASP A 25 7.89 -14.95 18.83
CA ASP A 25 9.07 -14.60 19.61
C ASP A 25 9.94 -13.56 18.87
N ASP A 26 10.84 -12.91 19.60
CA ASP A 26 11.66 -11.82 19.06
C ASP A 26 12.62 -12.29 17.95
N ALA A 27 13.10 -13.53 17.99
CA ALA A 27 13.97 -14.08 16.96
C ALA A 27 13.20 -14.33 15.65
N THR A 28 12.02 -14.94 15.74
CA THR A 28 11.13 -15.15 14.60
C THR A 28 10.66 -13.81 14.00
N PHE A 29 10.35 -12.84 14.87
CA PHE A 29 10.00 -11.51 14.41
C PHE A 29 11.15 -10.79 13.70
N ALA A 30 12.38 -10.91 14.21
CA ALA A 30 13.56 -10.33 13.56
C ALA A 30 13.83 -10.93 12.17
N ASP A 31 13.67 -12.26 12.02
CA ASP A 31 13.76 -12.93 10.71
C ASP A 31 12.66 -12.42 9.76
N LEU A 32 11.44 -12.23 10.27
CA LEU A 32 10.30 -11.72 9.51
C LEU A 32 10.50 -10.26 9.06
N ASP A 33 10.97 -9.41 9.97
CA ASP A 33 11.26 -8.00 9.68
C ASP A 33 12.38 -7.86 8.64
N LYS A 34 13.42 -8.70 8.77
CA LYS A 34 14.48 -8.77 7.76
C LYS A 34 13.92 -9.18 6.39
N ALA A 35 13.08 -10.22 6.32
CA ALA A 35 12.46 -10.64 5.08
C ALA A 35 11.56 -9.53 4.49
N PHE A 36 10.88 -8.77 5.36
CA PHE A 36 10.06 -7.64 4.97
C PHE A 36 10.88 -6.51 4.32
N MET A 37 12.03 -6.17 4.89
CA MET A 37 12.97 -5.18 4.30
C MET A 37 13.60 -5.66 2.99
N ASP A 38 13.88 -6.96 2.86
CA ASP A 38 14.51 -7.53 1.67
C ASP A 38 13.51 -7.68 0.51
N HIS A 39 12.27 -8.10 0.79
CA HIS A 39 11.28 -8.45 -0.23
C HIS A 39 10.11 -7.46 -0.35
N LYS A 40 9.94 -6.52 0.58
CA LYS A 40 8.95 -5.42 0.55
C LYS A 40 7.48 -5.85 0.63
N VAL A 41 7.15 -7.07 0.20
CA VAL A 41 5.83 -7.69 0.34
C VAL A 41 6.01 -9.14 0.77
N LEU A 42 5.33 -9.51 1.86
CA LEU A 42 5.31 -10.88 2.37
C LEU A 42 3.91 -11.47 2.25
N PHE A 43 3.84 -12.72 1.82
CA PHE A 43 2.61 -13.46 1.65
C PHE A 43 2.59 -14.68 2.56
N PHE A 44 1.44 -14.92 3.17
CA PHE A 44 1.21 -16.05 4.08
C PHE A 44 -0.03 -16.80 3.61
N ARG A 45 0.06 -18.13 3.53
CA ARG A 45 -1.07 -19.00 3.23
C ARG A 45 -1.65 -19.62 4.49
N ASP A 46 -2.90 -20.04 4.43
CA ASP A 46 -3.58 -20.84 5.46
C ASP A 46 -3.60 -20.20 6.88
N GLN A 47 -3.64 -18.89 6.95
CA GLN A 47 -3.64 -18.13 8.21
C GLN A 47 -5.06 -17.93 8.73
N ALA A 48 -5.59 -18.91 9.45
CA ALA A 48 -6.93 -18.88 10.01
C ALA A 48 -7.00 -18.06 11.31
N ILE A 49 -6.60 -16.79 11.25
CA ILE A 49 -6.50 -15.90 12.42
C ILE A 49 -7.81 -15.19 12.73
N THR A 50 -8.01 -14.83 14.00
CA THR A 50 -9.07 -13.92 14.47
C THR A 50 -8.68 -12.46 14.22
N SER A 51 -9.63 -11.52 14.33
CA SER A 51 -9.31 -10.09 14.25
C SER A 51 -8.38 -9.63 15.38
N ALA A 52 -8.48 -10.22 16.58
CA ALA A 52 -7.56 -9.93 17.68
C ALA A 52 -6.11 -10.36 17.34
N GLN A 53 -5.92 -11.54 16.75
CA GLN A 53 -4.61 -12.02 16.30
C GLN A 53 -4.06 -11.20 15.14
N HIS A 54 -4.93 -10.80 14.18
CA HIS A 54 -4.56 -9.89 13.09
C HIS A 54 -4.02 -8.56 13.62
N VAL A 55 -4.73 -7.94 14.57
CA VAL A 55 -4.30 -6.71 15.26
C VAL A 55 -2.98 -6.94 16.03
N ALA A 56 -2.86 -8.05 16.77
CA ALA A 56 -1.65 -8.36 17.55
C ALA A 56 -0.42 -8.54 16.64
N ALA A 57 -0.56 -9.27 15.54
CA ALA A 57 0.54 -9.46 14.56
C ALA A 57 0.99 -8.11 13.95
N CYS A 58 0.05 -7.24 13.58
CA CYS A 58 0.37 -5.92 13.03
C CYS A 58 1.07 -5.01 14.05
N ARG A 59 0.69 -5.07 15.33
CA ARG A 59 1.29 -4.26 16.40
C ARG A 59 2.77 -4.54 16.65
N ARG A 60 3.28 -5.67 16.21
CA ARG A 60 4.73 -5.97 16.24
C ARG A 60 5.52 -5.02 15.32
N PHE A 61 4.91 -4.49 14.27
CA PHE A 61 5.54 -3.56 13.32
C PHE A 61 5.38 -2.08 13.72
N GLY A 62 4.45 -1.73 14.62
CA GLY A 62 4.22 -0.37 15.10
C GLY A 62 2.80 -0.10 15.57
N ASP A 63 2.52 1.16 15.84
CA ASP A 63 1.19 1.64 16.20
C ASP A 63 0.21 1.48 15.03
N LEU A 64 -1.07 1.28 15.36
CA LEU A 64 -2.09 1.01 14.35
C LEU A 64 -2.97 2.23 14.10
N GLU A 65 -3.40 2.36 12.86
CA GLU A 65 -4.24 3.44 12.39
C GLU A 65 -5.72 3.07 12.46
N VAL A 66 -6.58 4.05 12.81
CA VAL A 66 -8.02 4.01 12.57
C VAL A 66 -8.33 4.88 11.36
N HIS A 67 -8.84 4.28 10.26
CA HIS A 67 -9.07 4.99 9.01
C HIS A 67 -10.33 5.87 9.08
N PRO A 68 -10.26 7.17 8.69
CA PRO A 68 -11.37 8.11 8.89
C PRO A 68 -12.53 7.96 7.89
N PHE A 69 -12.31 7.33 6.72
CA PHE A 69 -13.28 7.28 5.63
C PHE A 69 -13.81 5.87 5.32
N VAL A 70 -13.14 4.82 5.79
CA VAL A 70 -13.50 3.43 5.52
C VAL A 70 -14.12 2.80 6.77
N PRO A 71 -15.23 2.05 6.65
CA PRO A 71 -15.86 1.39 7.78
C PRO A 71 -14.93 0.40 8.47
N SER A 72 -14.94 0.40 9.80
CA SER A 72 -14.20 -0.55 10.63
C SER A 72 -15.09 -1.72 11.07
N LYS A 73 -14.47 -2.79 11.52
CA LYS A 73 -15.13 -3.96 12.10
C LYS A 73 -15.63 -3.63 13.51
N GLU A 74 -16.84 -4.09 13.85
CA GLU A 74 -17.39 -3.94 15.21
C GLU A 74 -16.45 -4.55 16.26
N GLY A 75 -16.11 -3.77 17.29
CA GLY A 75 -15.18 -4.15 18.35
C GLY A 75 -13.68 -4.04 17.99
N TYR A 76 -13.34 -3.74 16.73
CA TYR A 76 -11.97 -3.61 16.25
C TYR A 76 -11.84 -2.39 15.34
N PRO A 77 -11.71 -1.18 15.89
CA PRO A 77 -11.67 0.05 15.10
C PRO A 77 -10.47 0.14 14.14
N GLU A 78 -9.38 -0.60 14.42
CA GLU A 78 -8.20 -0.68 13.56
C GLU A 78 -8.38 -1.61 12.35
N VAL A 79 -9.41 -2.48 12.37
CA VAL A 79 -9.67 -3.42 11.27
C VAL A 79 -10.67 -2.82 10.29
N MET A 80 -10.20 -2.40 9.13
CA MET A 80 -11.05 -1.98 8.02
C MET A 80 -11.66 -3.19 7.32
N VAL A 81 -12.95 -3.10 6.95
CA VAL A 81 -13.65 -4.13 6.18
C VAL A 81 -13.89 -3.63 4.76
N LEU A 82 -13.22 -4.24 3.80
CA LEU A 82 -13.39 -3.98 2.37
C LEU A 82 -14.32 -5.06 1.80
N ARG A 83 -15.56 -4.66 1.51
CA ARG A 83 -16.61 -5.58 1.02
C ARG A 83 -17.08 -5.16 -0.36
N HIS A 84 -16.91 -6.05 -1.33
CA HIS A 84 -17.44 -5.91 -2.69
C HIS A 84 -18.41 -7.06 -2.98
N ASN A 85 -19.46 -6.77 -3.75
CA ASN A 85 -20.51 -7.72 -4.12
C ASN A 85 -21.26 -7.21 -5.37
N GLU A 86 -22.38 -7.83 -5.72
CA GLU A 86 -23.23 -7.41 -6.85
C GLU A 86 -23.69 -5.94 -6.82
N LYS A 87 -23.81 -5.33 -5.60
CA LYS A 87 -24.26 -3.93 -5.41
C LYS A 87 -23.12 -2.93 -5.34
N PHE A 88 -21.95 -3.37 -4.88
CA PHE A 88 -20.78 -2.52 -4.65
C PHE A 88 -19.57 -3.13 -5.35
N ARG A 89 -19.22 -2.60 -6.51
CA ARG A 89 -18.03 -3.00 -7.26
C ARG A 89 -16.78 -2.36 -6.68
N GLY A 90 -15.68 -3.11 -6.60
CA GLY A 90 -14.37 -2.56 -6.25
C GLY A 90 -13.89 -1.56 -7.30
N THR A 91 -13.35 -0.45 -6.85
CA THR A 91 -12.88 0.67 -7.70
C THR A 91 -11.40 0.99 -7.49
N GLU A 92 -10.69 0.20 -6.66
CA GLU A 92 -9.29 0.40 -6.29
C GLU A 92 -8.32 -0.16 -7.36
N ASN A 93 -8.80 -0.34 -8.59
CA ASN A 93 -8.05 -0.84 -9.74
C ASN A 93 -7.20 0.26 -10.42
N PHE A 94 -6.34 0.88 -9.63
CA PHE A 94 -5.31 1.82 -10.03
C PHE A 94 -4.07 1.69 -9.14
N TRP A 95 -2.90 2.03 -9.67
CA TRP A 95 -1.65 1.96 -8.92
C TRP A 95 -1.58 3.03 -7.83
N HIS A 96 -1.36 2.63 -6.58
CA HIS A 96 -1.24 3.57 -5.46
C HIS A 96 -0.45 2.98 -4.28
N SER A 97 0.09 3.89 -3.48
CA SER A 97 0.46 3.63 -2.09
C SER A 97 -0.63 4.22 -1.20
N ASP A 98 -0.96 3.55 -0.10
CA ASP A 98 -2.04 3.94 0.81
C ASP A 98 -1.78 5.29 1.49
N VAL A 99 -2.83 6.07 1.66
CA VAL A 99 -2.95 7.28 2.50
C VAL A 99 -1.82 8.31 2.35
N THR A 100 -1.18 8.39 1.18
CA THR A 100 -0.09 9.34 0.94
C THR A 100 -0.52 10.82 1.03
N TRP A 101 -1.83 11.09 1.14
CA TRP A 101 -2.37 12.41 1.42
C TRP A 101 -2.17 12.87 2.87
N ARG A 102 -1.70 11.99 3.79
CA ARG A 102 -1.34 12.35 5.17
C ARG A 102 0.08 12.89 5.26
N GLN A 103 0.37 13.72 6.28
CA GLN A 103 1.72 14.19 6.58
C GLN A 103 2.65 13.04 7.00
N GLU A 104 2.10 12.05 7.69
CA GLU A 104 2.74 10.80 8.08
C GLU A 104 1.90 9.64 7.49
N PRO A 105 2.19 9.22 6.25
CA PRO A 105 1.53 8.08 5.62
C PRO A 105 1.88 6.78 6.33
N SER A 106 1.07 5.73 6.08
CA SER A 106 1.31 4.42 6.70
C SER A 106 2.69 3.84 6.36
N LEU A 107 3.28 3.13 7.33
CA LEU A 107 4.45 2.28 7.12
C LEU A 107 4.10 1.13 6.18
N GLY A 108 3.00 0.47 6.45
CA GLY A 108 2.54 -0.70 5.71
C GLY A 108 1.13 -1.09 6.09
N SER A 109 0.62 -2.11 5.45
CA SER A 109 -0.68 -2.69 5.76
C SER A 109 -0.62 -4.21 5.69
N MET A 110 -1.39 -4.87 6.56
CA MET A 110 -1.62 -6.31 6.51
C MET A 110 -3.07 -6.55 6.07
N LEU A 111 -3.25 -7.21 4.93
CA LEU A 111 -4.54 -7.51 4.32
C LEU A 111 -4.80 -9.00 4.38
N ARG A 112 -5.93 -9.39 5.00
CA ARG A 112 -6.39 -10.76 5.12
C ARG A 112 -7.56 -11.03 4.18
N ALA A 113 -7.54 -12.14 3.46
CA ALA A 113 -8.65 -12.65 2.69
C ALA A 113 -9.63 -13.41 3.60
N VAL A 114 -10.86 -12.90 3.75
CA VAL A 114 -11.94 -13.56 4.49
C VAL A 114 -12.79 -14.39 3.54
N GLU A 115 -13.20 -13.77 2.43
CA GLU A 115 -13.95 -14.41 1.36
C GLU A 115 -13.46 -13.88 0.02
N VAL A 116 -13.09 -14.75 -0.89
CA VAL A 116 -12.58 -14.40 -2.22
C VAL A 116 -13.20 -15.29 -3.28
N PRO A 117 -13.38 -14.79 -4.50
CA PRO A 117 -13.87 -15.59 -5.62
C PRO A 117 -12.83 -16.63 -6.03
N ASP A 118 -13.27 -17.73 -6.64
CA ASP A 118 -12.37 -18.79 -7.17
C ASP A 118 -11.45 -18.26 -8.27
N VAL A 119 -11.91 -17.26 -9.03
CA VAL A 119 -11.20 -16.65 -10.16
C VAL A 119 -11.32 -15.15 -10.11
N GLY A 120 -10.21 -14.45 -10.34
CA GLY A 120 -10.13 -13.00 -10.30
C GLY A 120 -9.88 -12.41 -8.91
N GLY A 121 -9.86 -11.09 -8.82
CA GLY A 121 -9.63 -10.36 -7.57
C GLY A 121 -8.21 -10.40 -7.05
N ASP A 122 -7.23 -10.73 -7.89
CA ASP A 122 -5.82 -10.71 -7.54
C ASP A 122 -5.34 -9.31 -7.14
N THR A 123 -4.20 -9.23 -6.50
CA THR A 123 -3.52 -7.96 -6.26
C THR A 123 -2.12 -7.98 -6.90
N LEU A 124 -1.79 -6.91 -7.62
CA LEU A 124 -0.45 -6.67 -8.13
C LEU A 124 0.27 -5.71 -7.18
N PHE A 125 1.56 -5.96 -6.97
CA PHE A 125 2.45 -5.10 -6.18
C PHE A 125 3.62 -4.69 -7.06
N ALA A 126 4.03 -3.41 -7.00
CA ALA A 126 5.13 -2.87 -7.77
C ALA A 126 6.22 -2.32 -6.85
N ASP A 127 7.45 -2.72 -7.14
CA ASP A 127 8.67 -2.26 -6.48
C ASP A 127 9.06 -0.87 -7.02
N MET A 128 8.78 0.16 -6.23
CA MET A 128 9.08 1.53 -6.63
C MET A 128 10.54 1.93 -6.42
N GLU A 129 11.34 1.10 -5.71
CA GLU A 129 12.80 1.23 -5.67
C GLU A 129 13.42 0.76 -6.99
N ALA A 130 13.06 -0.45 -7.46
CA ALA A 130 13.48 -0.94 -8.76
C ALA A 130 13.00 -0.03 -9.90
N ALA A 131 11.80 0.52 -9.78
CA ALA A 131 11.25 1.51 -10.71
C ALA A 131 12.10 2.80 -10.76
N PHE A 132 12.60 3.28 -9.61
CA PHE A 132 13.52 4.42 -9.56
C PHE A 132 14.88 4.09 -10.18
N GLU A 133 15.45 2.93 -9.86
CA GLU A 133 16.72 2.47 -10.41
C GLU A 133 16.67 2.28 -11.93
N GLY A 134 15.51 1.88 -12.46
CA GLY A 134 15.26 1.72 -13.89
C GLY A 134 15.13 3.02 -14.67
N LEU A 135 14.96 4.17 -14.00
CA LEU A 135 14.98 5.47 -14.69
C LEU A 135 16.37 5.77 -15.24
N GLY A 136 16.42 6.42 -16.40
CA GLY A 136 17.69 6.94 -16.95
C GLY A 136 18.34 7.96 -16.01
N PRO A 137 19.70 8.08 -15.99
CA PRO A 137 20.40 8.96 -15.07
C PRO A 137 19.88 10.41 -15.07
N ALA A 138 19.69 11.01 -16.24
CA ALA A 138 19.19 12.37 -16.36
C ALA A 138 17.76 12.54 -15.76
N MET A 139 16.91 11.52 -15.87
CA MET A 139 15.58 11.56 -15.26
C MET A 139 15.70 11.45 -13.74
N ARG A 140 16.54 10.56 -13.22
CA ARG A 140 16.80 10.44 -11.77
C ARG A 140 17.29 11.76 -11.18
N ASP A 141 18.27 12.38 -11.82
CA ASP A 141 18.83 13.67 -11.39
C ASP A 141 17.78 14.79 -11.44
N MET A 142 16.90 14.78 -12.45
CA MET A 142 15.84 15.78 -12.59
C MET A 142 14.76 15.67 -11.52
N VAL A 143 14.36 14.46 -11.14
CA VAL A 143 13.22 14.26 -10.20
C VAL A 143 13.65 14.18 -8.75
N ASP A 144 14.93 13.94 -8.48
CA ASP A 144 15.50 13.92 -7.13
C ASP A 144 15.48 15.33 -6.53
N GLY A 145 14.91 15.47 -5.35
CA GLY A 145 14.71 16.75 -4.67
C GLY A 145 13.46 17.52 -5.07
N LEU A 146 12.68 17.07 -6.06
CA LEU A 146 11.35 17.62 -6.33
C LEU A 146 10.37 17.26 -5.22
N VAL A 147 9.39 18.14 -4.97
CA VAL A 147 8.33 17.97 -3.99
C VAL A 147 6.99 17.88 -4.70
N ALA A 148 6.19 16.89 -4.35
CA ALA A 148 4.83 16.70 -4.86
C ALA A 148 3.80 17.04 -3.77
N VAL A 149 2.63 17.51 -4.20
CA VAL A 149 1.47 17.77 -3.34
C VAL A 149 0.50 16.61 -3.46
N HIS A 150 0.13 16.02 -2.33
CA HIS A 150 -0.83 14.92 -2.22
C HIS A 150 -2.11 15.40 -1.55
N ASP A 151 -3.27 15.00 -2.08
CA ASP A 151 -4.59 15.41 -1.61
C ASP A 151 -5.55 14.21 -1.62
N PHE A 152 -6.38 14.07 -0.58
CA PHE A 152 -7.38 13.01 -0.47
C PHE A 152 -8.56 13.16 -1.45
N VAL A 153 -8.78 14.37 -1.96
CA VAL A 153 -9.99 14.74 -2.72
C VAL A 153 -10.17 13.90 -3.98
N GLN A 154 -9.09 13.49 -4.64
CA GLN A 154 -9.17 12.68 -5.87
C GLN A 154 -9.89 11.34 -5.64
N VAL A 155 -9.73 10.73 -4.46
CA VAL A 155 -10.32 9.42 -4.11
C VAL A 155 -11.57 9.60 -3.25
N PHE A 156 -11.51 10.43 -2.21
CA PHE A 156 -12.57 10.54 -1.19
C PHE A 156 -13.46 11.79 -1.33
N GLY A 157 -13.23 12.60 -2.36
CA GLY A 157 -14.01 13.84 -2.59
C GLY A 157 -15.27 13.66 -3.44
N HIS A 158 -15.44 12.51 -4.08
CA HIS A 158 -16.59 12.28 -4.96
C HIS A 158 -17.92 12.37 -4.20
N GLY A 159 -18.87 13.12 -4.77
CA GLY A 159 -20.22 13.30 -4.20
C GLY A 159 -20.30 14.24 -2.99
N LYS A 160 -19.21 14.89 -2.58
CA LYS A 160 -19.18 15.87 -1.49
C LYS A 160 -19.42 17.29 -2.00
N SER A 161 -20.09 18.11 -1.18
CA SER A 161 -20.29 19.54 -1.48
C SER A 161 -18.97 20.32 -1.33
N PRO A 162 -18.85 21.53 -1.90
CA PRO A 162 -17.70 22.41 -1.70
C PRO A 162 -17.44 22.73 -0.21
N GLU A 163 -18.51 22.88 0.58
CA GLU A 163 -18.46 23.17 2.01
C GLU A 163 -17.89 21.96 2.78
N GLU A 164 -18.39 20.74 2.52
CA GLU A 164 -17.86 19.50 3.10
C GLU A 164 -16.38 19.28 2.76
N LEU A 165 -15.99 19.58 1.52
CA LEU A 165 -14.58 19.49 1.10
C LEU A 165 -13.71 20.53 1.82
N ALA A 166 -14.21 21.74 2.07
CA ALA A 166 -13.47 22.77 2.80
C ALA A 166 -13.24 22.34 4.25
N GLU A 167 -14.27 21.85 4.95
CA GLU A 167 -14.15 21.33 6.32
C GLU A 167 -13.16 20.15 6.41
N LEU A 168 -13.23 19.22 5.45
CA LEU A 168 -12.30 18.10 5.42
C LEU A 168 -10.86 18.53 5.14
N ARG A 169 -10.65 19.58 4.32
CA ARG A 169 -9.31 20.14 4.05
C ARG A 169 -8.72 20.91 5.23
N GLU A 170 -9.54 21.50 6.10
CA GLU A 170 -9.06 22.02 7.37
C GLU A 170 -8.51 20.91 8.27
N LYS A 171 -9.22 19.78 8.32
CA LYS A 171 -8.83 18.63 9.13
C LYS A 171 -7.68 17.81 8.51
N TYR A 172 -7.67 17.70 7.19
CA TYR A 172 -6.71 16.93 6.41
C TYR A 172 -6.16 17.81 5.28
N PRO A 173 -5.28 18.79 5.60
CA PRO A 173 -4.69 19.64 4.57
C PRO A 173 -3.82 18.81 3.62
N PRO A 174 -3.69 19.22 2.34
CA PRO A 174 -2.80 18.57 1.40
C PRO A 174 -1.38 18.44 1.96
N ALA A 175 -0.78 17.27 1.79
CA ALA A 175 0.56 16.97 2.29
C ALA A 175 1.61 17.22 1.19
N GLU A 176 2.78 17.68 1.58
CA GLU A 176 3.95 17.82 0.72
C GLU A 176 4.95 16.70 1.01
N HIS A 177 5.27 15.90 -0.04
CA HIS A 177 6.21 14.79 0.05
C HIS A 177 7.26 14.88 -1.07
N PRO A 178 8.46 14.32 -0.87
CA PRO A 178 9.42 14.21 -1.96
C PRO A 178 8.83 13.35 -3.09
N VAL A 179 9.12 13.69 -4.34
CA VAL A 179 8.81 12.85 -5.51
C VAL A 179 9.54 11.52 -5.41
N ILE A 180 10.78 11.57 -4.92
CA ILE A 180 11.64 10.42 -4.64
C ILE A 180 11.87 10.36 -3.13
N ARG A 181 11.29 9.35 -2.49
CA ARG A 181 11.42 9.10 -1.04
C ARG A 181 12.66 8.25 -0.76
N THR A 182 13.40 8.62 0.29
CA THR A 182 14.42 7.74 0.86
C THR A 182 13.79 6.85 1.93
N HIS A 183 13.95 5.53 1.81
CA HIS A 183 13.43 4.58 2.78
C HIS A 183 14.16 4.73 4.13
N PRO A 184 13.45 4.91 5.26
CA PRO A 184 14.07 5.29 6.54
C PRO A 184 14.97 4.20 7.14
N VAL A 185 14.78 2.93 6.77
CA VAL A 185 15.55 1.79 7.30
C VAL A 185 16.64 1.38 6.32
N THR A 186 16.31 1.19 5.05
CA THR A 186 17.25 0.64 4.04
C THR A 186 18.09 1.72 3.35
N GLY A 187 17.69 2.99 3.41
CA GLY A 187 18.33 4.09 2.70
C GLY A 187 18.12 4.09 1.18
N ARG A 188 17.39 3.11 0.64
CA ARG A 188 17.12 3.01 -0.80
C ARG A 188 16.09 4.07 -1.22
N LYS A 189 16.21 4.56 -2.46
CA LYS A 189 15.31 5.56 -3.03
C LYS A 189 14.19 4.90 -3.82
N SER A 190 12.97 5.44 -3.72
CA SER A 190 11.78 4.96 -4.43
C SER A 190 10.97 6.10 -5.03
N ILE A 191 10.29 5.86 -6.14
CA ILE A 191 9.29 6.78 -6.69
C ILE A 191 8.09 6.79 -5.74
N TYR A 192 7.76 7.96 -5.17
CA TYR A 192 6.73 8.07 -4.13
C TYR A 192 5.44 8.77 -4.59
N VAL A 193 5.37 9.19 -5.83
CA VAL A 193 4.15 9.76 -6.44
C VAL A 193 3.25 8.65 -6.98
N ASN A 194 1.92 8.82 -6.84
CA ASN A 194 0.93 7.87 -7.34
C ASN A 194 -0.30 8.58 -7.90
N VAL A 195 -1.04 7.89 -8.77
CA VAL A 195 -2.19 8.46 -9.48
C VAL A 195 -3.38 8.76 -8.55
N ALA A 196 -3.47 8.10 -7.40
CA ALA A 196 -4.58 8.25 -6.47
C ALA A 196 -4.58 9.59 -5.74
N PHE A 197 -3.41 9.99 -5.25
CA PHE A 197 -3.32 11.11 -4.30
C PHE A 197 -2.44 12.25 -4.77
N THR A 198 -1.51 12.05 -5.71
CA THR A 198 -0.61 13.12 -6.15
C THR A 198 -1.32 14.08 -7.11
N SER A 199 -1.43 15.33 -6.73
CA SER A 199 -2.12 16.36 -7.51
C SER A 199 -1.18 17.13 -8.46
N ARG A 200 0.03 17.44 -8.02
CA ARG A 200 1.02 18.20 -8.81
C ARG A 200 2.42 18.11 -8.21
N ILE A 201 3.43 18.45 -8.99
CA ILE A 201 4.79 18.75 -8.53
C ILE A 201 4.88 20.26 -8.26
N LYS A 202 5.39 20.61 -7.08
CA LYS A 202 5.53 22.00 -6.64
C LYS A 202 6.60 22.73 -7.46
N GLY A 203 6.33 23.98 -7.81
CA GLY A 203 7.28 24.84 -8.54
C GLY A 203 7.33 24.62 -10.06
N LEU A 204 6.62 23.63 -10.60
CA LEU A 204 6.49 23.43 -12.04
C LEU A 204 5.16 24.00 -12.56
N ARG A 205 5.14 24.33 -13.84
CA ARG A 205 3.90 24.66 -14.54
C ARG A 205 3.00 23.42 -14.62
N PRO A 206 1.67 23.57 -14.72
CA PRO A 206 0.74 22.43 -14.73
C PRO A 206 1.04 21.40 -15.82
N ASP A 207 1.40 21.83 -17.02
CA ASP A 207 1.76 20.98 -18.16
C ASP A 207 3.05 20.18 -17.92
N GLU A 208 4.10 20.83 -17.39
CA GLU A 208 5.36 20.19 -17.03
C GLU A 208 5.16 19.16 -15.92
N SER A 209 4.48 19.55 -14.85
CA SER A 209 4.14 18.67 -13.73
C SER A 209 3.36 17.43 -14.21
N HIS A 210 2.35 17.63 -15.07
CA HIS A 210 1.55 16.54 -15.62
C HIS A 210 2.41 15.54 -16.41
N GLN A 211 3.26 16.01 -17.32
CA GLN A 211 4.10 15.11 -18.15
C GLN A 211 5.06 14.28 -17.31
N ILE A 212 5.72 14.90 -16.33
CA ILE A 212 6.64 14.18 -15.42
C ILE A 212 5.86 13.16 -14.59
N LEU A 213 4.74 13.53 -13.97
CA LEU A 213 3.92 12.61 -13.18
C LEU A 213 3.42 11.44 -14.04
N GLN A 214 2.95 11.68 -15.26
CA GLN A 214 2.51 10.61 -16.16
C GLN A 214 3.64 9.65 -16.53
N HIS A 215 4.87 10.12 -16.67
CA HIS A 215 6.02 9.25 -16.89
C HIS A 215 6.33 8.40 -15.66
N LEU A 216 6.32 9.00 -14.47
CA LEU A 216 6.59 8.30 -13.20
C LEU A 216 5.49 7.29 -12.83
N TYR A 217 4.21 7.61 -13.03
CA TYR A 217 3.10 6.69 -12.77
C TYR A 217 3.19 5.41 -13.61
N ARG A 218 3.63 5.52 -14.87
CA ARG A 218 3.79 4.37 -15.76
C ARG A 218 4.87 3.39 -15.31
N GLN A 219 5.80 3.81 -14.46
CA GLN A 219 6.86 2.92 -13.95
C GLN A 219 6.28 1.79 -13.09
N ALA A 220 5.20 2.02 -12.33
CA ALA A 220 4.52 0.97 -11.58
C ALA A 220 3.93 -0.14 -12.48
N ALA A 221 3.64 0.17 -13.75
CA ALA A 221 3.06 -0.78 -14.69
C ALA A 221 4.11 -1.62 -15.48
N VAL A 222 5.40 -1.43 -15.23
CA VAL A 222 6.48 -2.22 -15.85
C VAL A 222 6.51 -3.62 -15.24
N PRO A 223 6.34 -4.69 -16.03
CA PRO A 223 6.21 -6.07 -15.52
C PRO A 223 7.40 -6.55 -14.68
N GLU A 224 8.61 -6.12 -15.01
CA GLU A 224 9.86 -6.50 -14.33
C GLU A 224 9.93 -6.01 -12.88
N TYR A 225 9.12 -5.01 -12.50
CA TYR A 225 9.06 -4.46 -11.16
C TYR A 225 7.89 -5.02 -10.34
N GLN A 226 7.16 -6.02 -10.86
CA GLN A 226 5.91 -6.47 -10.27
C GLN A 226 5.97 -7.91 -9.76
N CYS A 227 5.14 -8.17 -8.75
CA CYS A 227 4.62 -9.51 -8.50
C CYS A 227 3.09 -9.46 -8.46
N ARG A 228 2.46 -10.59 -8.82
CA ARG A 228 1.00 -10.78 -8.78
C ARG A 228 0.67 -11.86 -7.78
N PHE A 229 -0.25 -11.56 -6.87
CA PHE A 229 -0.70 -12.48 -5.84
C PHE A 229 -2.15 -12.90 -6.08
N LYS A 230 -2.37 -14.20 -6.27
CA LYS A 230 -3.68 -14.83 -6.29
C LYS A 230 -4.12 -15.10 -4.87
N TRP A 231 -5.25 -14.54 -4.48
CA TRP A 231 -5.82 -14.75 -3.15
C TRP A 231 -6.50 -16.10 -3.03
N GLU A 232 -6.37 -16.68 -1.86
CA GLU A 232 -7.12 -17.85 -1.37
C GLU A 232 -7.71 -17.48 0.00
N PRO A 233 -8.78 -18.12 0.48
CA PRO A 233 -9.28 -17.88 1.83
C PRO A 233 -8.16 -18.02 2.87
N ASN A 234 -8.14 -17.13 3.87
CA ASN A 234 -7.10 -17.05 4.90
C ASN A 234 -5.67 -16.74 4.38
N SER A 235 -5.50 -16.32 3.13
CA SER A 235 -4.24 -15.73 2.71
C SER A 235 -4.09 -14.34 3.33
N ILE A 236 -2.85 -13.96 3.64
CA ILE A 236 -2.48 -12.64 4.15
C ILE A 236 -1.36 -12.08 3.29
N ALA A 237 -1.41 -10.77 3.01
CA ALA A 237 -0.31 -10.00 2.45
C ALA A 237 0.05 -8.86 3.40
N LEU A 238 1.34 -8.70 3.67
CA LEU A 238 1.94 -7.56 4.38
C LEU A 238 2.84 -6.81 3.39
N TRP A 239 2.60 -5.52 3.13
CA TRP A 239 3.43 -4.74 2.22
C TRP A 239 3.98 -3.47 2.85
N ASP A 240 5.17 -3.08 2.40
CA ASP A 240 5.84 -1.85 2.79
C ASP A 240 5.33 -0.68 1.92
N ASN A 241 4.45 0.11 2.49
CA ASN A 241 3.82 1.22 1.79
C ASN A 241 4.80 2.39 1.49
N ARG A 242 6.00 2.34 2.08
CA ARG A 242 7.04 3.35 1.90
C ARG A 242 7.75 3.24 0.54
N CYS A 243 7.71 2.04 -0.07
CA CYS A 243 8.40 1.75 -1.33
C CYS A 243 7.61 0.85 -2.30
N VAL A 244 6.35 0.53 -1.99
CA VAL A 244 5.49 -0.32 -2.82
C VAL A 244 4.24 0.44 -3.26
N GLN A 245 3.86 0.29 -4.53
CA GLN A 245 2.50 0.56 -4.99
C GLN A 245 1.75 -0.75 -5.23
N HIS A 246 0.44 -0.72 -5.09
CA HIS A 246 -0.39 -1.89 -5.36
C HIS A 246 -1.61 -1.54 -6.21
N TYR A 247 -2.17 -2.57 -6.84
CA TYR A 247 -3.31 -2.49 -7.75
C TYR A 247 -4.25 -3.65 -7.46
N ALA A 248 -5.46 -3.39 -6.97
CA ALA A 248 -6.49 -4.42 -6.76
C ALA A 248 -7.23 -4.69 -8.06
N VAL A 249 -7.09 -5.89 -8.63
CA VAL A 249 -7.76 -6.25 -9.89
C VAL A 249 -9.26 -6.38 -9.64
N SER A 250 -10.09 -5.67 -10.41
CA SER A 250 -11.55 -5.63 -10.28
C SER A 250 -12.25 -6.42 -11.40
N ASP A 251 -11.88 -7.69 -11.59
CA ASP A 251 -12.35 -8.59 -12.66
C ASP A 251 -13.28 -9.71 -12.17
N TYR A 252 -13.68 -9.67 -10.90
CA TYR A 252 -14.47 -10.71 -10.23
C TYR A 252 -15.97 -10.39 -10.07
N TRP A 253 -16.39 -9.17 -10.43
CA TRP A 253 -17.82 -8.81 -10.34
C TRP A 253 -18.69 -9.77 -11.19
N PRO A 254 -19.84 -10.25 -10.67
CA PRO A 254 -20.59 -9.83 -9.47
C PRO A 254 -20.27 -10.63 -8.19
N HIS A 255 -19.23 -11.44 -8.18
CA HIS A 255 -18.89 -12.30 -7.04
C HIS A 255 -18.50 -11.49 -5.80
N GLN A 256 -18.77 -12.06 -4.62
CA GLN A 256 -18.43 -11.45 -3.35
C GLN A 256 -16.93 -11.56 -3.08
N ARG A 257 -16.38 -10.46 -2.51
CA ARG A 257 -15.01 -10.40 -2.00
C ARG A 257 -15.01 -9.59 -0.70
N ILE A 258 -14.52 -10.20 0.37
CA ILE A 258 -14.43 -9.59 1.70
C ILE A 258 -12.99 -9.70 2.18
N MET A 259 -12.39 -8.55 2.45
CA MET A 259 -11.04 -8.44 2.98
C MET A 259 -11.05 -7.65 4.29
N GLU A 260 -10.16 -7.99 5.20
CA GLU A 260 -9.90 -7.24 6.43
C GLU A 260 -8.48 -6.66 6.36
N ARG A 261 -8.34 -5.35 6.57
CA ARG A 261 -7.06 -4.65 6.52
C ARG A 261 -6.76 -3.97 7.85
N VAL A 262 -5.55 -4.15 8.34
CA VAL A 262 -4.96 -3.39 9.45
C VAL A 262 -3.80 -2.58 8.89
N THR A 263 -3.77 -1.29 9.22
CA THR A 263 -2.78 -0.34 8.72
C THR A 263 -1.87 0.10 9.87
N ILE A 264 -0.56 0.12 9.60
CA ILE A 264 0.48 0.47 10.57
C ILE A 264 0.89 1.92 10.32
N VAL A 265 0.92 2.72 11.38
CA VAL A 265 1.35 4.13 11.33
C VAL A 265 2.79 4.22 10.86
N GLY A 266 3.07 5.15 9.96
CA GLY A 266 4.40 5.36 9.41
C GLY A 266 5.03 6.67 9.83
N ASP A 267 6.00 7.09 9.04
CA ASP A 267 6.83 8.28 9.27
C ASP A 267 6.59 9.33 8.17
N ARG A 268 7.07 10.54 8.44
CA ARG A 268 7.06 11.60 7.43
C ARG A 268 8.09 11.29 6.34
N PRO A 269 7.68 11.21 5.05
CA PRO A 269 8.60 10.97 3.93
C PRO A 269 9.71 12.01 3.81
N ARG A 270 10.93 11.53 3.52
CA ARG A 270 12.12 12.36 3.35
C ARG A 270 12.85 12.03 2.07
#